data_7848836d43098a0606f0e5c8707380db
#
_entry.id   7848836d43098a0606f0e5c8707380db
#
_cell.length_a   1.000
_cell.length_b   1.000
_cell.length_c   1.000
_cell.angle_alpha   90.00
_cell.angle_beta   90.00
_cell.angle_gamma   90.00
#
_symmetry.space_group_name_H-M   'P 1'
#
loop_
_entity.id
_entity.type
_entity.pdbx_description
1 polymer ?
#
loop_
_entity_poly.entity_id
_entity_poly.type
_entity_poly.pdbx_seq_one_letter_code
_entity_poly.pdbx_strand_id
1 'polypeptide(L)'
;VLPDFAPTERVDVAVNIFAKPFQTALSLLSLLRHSGPRINVIWLQFEPYGSRHDSISTYHIAQYLRELVGERCKVFQPDHWLDLKAADTARFSDPAYRLGIRYQYAFEHSASRKLFLMHNDVLVLKDILGAMLPQMGHAFALGALGQCWNCPASHEALMQEALGRSACGPRSYLDFQPSCAELRRLYALARARGVFVRPYDQGFEGIFDRQPWPLPECRINEWACLLDLEKTRPHCVPFGPVLPPGAYRQCGPICLDIGVEWFRGLHALGLHARHFELKPYLKHWVGTGKVTPRRYLLAEENALGLLRRHYPDYLKWLAEKTGKAFG
;
A
#
# COMPACT_ATOMS: atom_id res chain seq x y z
N VAL A 1 -35.78 17.35 1.13
CA VAL A 1 -35.73 16.13 0.34
C VAL A 1 -34.30 16.04 -0.18
N LEU A 2 -33.49 15.14 0.39
CA LEU A 2 -32.16 14.85 -0.14
C LEU A 2 -32.35 14.11 -1.47
N PRO A 3 -31.56 14.42 -2.51
CA PRO A 3 -31.67 13.71 -3.78
C PRO A 3 -31.37 12.24 -3.56
N ASP A 4 -32.21 11.38 -4.16
CA ASP A 4 -32.02 9.92 -4.21
C ASP A 4 -30.72 9.63 -4.97
N PHE A 5 -29.61 9.51 -4.23
CA PHE A 5 -28.39 9.00 -4.83
C PHE A 5 -28.58 7.51 -5.07
N ALA A 6 -28.42 7.07 -6.31
CA ALA A 6 -28.25 5.66 -6.64
C ALA A 6 -27.32 5.00 -5.62
N PRO A 7 -27.53 3.72 -5.22
CA PRO A 7 -26.74 3.08 -4.19
C PRO A 7 -25.26 3.23 -4.55
N THR A 8 -24.58 4.09 -3.80
CA THR A 8 -23.17 4.35 -4.05
C THR A 8 -22.40 3.06 -3.80
N GLU A 9 -21.65 2.60 -4.79
CA GLU A 9 -20.80 1.42 -4.65
C GLU A 9 -19.94 1.57 -3.40
N ARG A 10 -19.97 0.57 -2.53
CA ARG A 10 -19.18 0.52 -1.30
C ARG A 10 -18.03 -0.44 -1.45
N VAL A 11 -16.94 -0.13 -0.74
CA VAL A 11 -15.71 -0.92 -0.72
C VAL A 11 -15.34 -1.31 0.70
N ASP A 12 -14.61 -2.39 0.84
CA ASP A 12 -13.90 -2.65 2.08
C ASP A 12 -12.56 -1.91 2.09
N VAL A 13 -12.10 -1.56 3.28
CA VAL A 13 -10.81 -0.91 3.49
C VAL A 13 -9.94 -1.81 4.35
N ALA A 14 -8.69 -2.03 3.94
CA ALA A 14 -7.71 -2.76 4.73
C ALA A 14 -6.56 -1.85 5.15
N VAL A 15 -6.29 -1.80 6.45
CA VAL A 15 -5.20 -1.03 7.03
C VAL A 15 -4.31 -1.97 7.83
N ASN A 16 -3.03 -2.04 7.45
CA ASN A 16 -2.04 -2.72 8.25
C ASN A 16 -1.46 -1.76 9.28
N ILE A 17 -1.50 -2.13 10.55
CA ILE A 17 -1.17 -1.26 11.68
C ILE A 17 0.11 -1.73 12.35
N PHE A 18 1.14 -0.89 12.25
CA PHE A 18 2.37 -1.02 12.99
C PHE A 18 2.68 0.30 13.68
N ALA A 19 2.62 0.31 15.03
CA ALA A 19 2.96 1.50 15.79
C ALA A 19 2.16 2.77 15.36
N LYS A 20 2.64 3.98 15.66
CA LYS A 20 2.10 5.27 15.21
C LYS A 20 0.66 5.52 15.65
N PRO A 21 0.34 5.50 16.97
CA PRO A 21 -1.04 5.56 17.45
C PRO A 21 -1.79 6.81 17.00
N PHE A 22 -1.18 8.00 17.05
CA PHE A 22 -1.85 9.23 16.64
C PHE A 22 -1.96 9.37 15.13
N GLN A 23 -0.95 8.97 14.37
CA GLN A 23 -1.05 8.94 12.90
C GLN A 23 -2.12 7.93 12.47
N THR A 24 -2.17 6.75 13.09
CA THR A 24 -3.20 5.73 12.82
C THR A 24 -4.61 6.26 13.09
N ALA A 25 -4.81 6.90 14.24
CA ALA A 25 -6.09 7.52 14.55
C ALA A 25 -6.47 8.59 13.54
N LEU A 26 -5.54 9.48 13.20
CA LEU A 26 -5.77 10.55 12.23
C LEU A 26 -6.09 9.98 10.83
N SER A 27 -5.37 8.95 10.39
CA SER A 27 -5.60 8.26 9.11
C SER A 27 -7.01 7.71 9.02
N LEU A 28 -7.43 6.95 10.02
CA LEU A 28 -8.73 6.28 10.03
C LEU A 28 -9.89 7.27 10.20
N LEU A 29 -9.75 8.26 11.08
CA LEU A 29 -10.78 9.29 11.29
C LEU A 29 -10.92 10.21 10.08
N SER A 30 -9.81 10.59 9.43
CA SER A 30 -9.87 11.38 8.20
C SER A 30 -10.47 10.60 7.04
N LEU A 31 -10.18 9.30 6.92
CA LEU A 31 -10.81 8.42 5.93
C LEU A 31 -12.33 8.36 6.15
N LEU A 32 -12.78 8.11 7.37
CA LEU A 32 -14.21 8.07 7.70
C LEU A 32 -14.91 9.39 7.43
N ARG A 33 -14.26 10.50 7.77
CA ARG A 33 -14.81 11.84 7.52
C ARG A 33 -15.04 12.14 6.04
N HIS A 34 -14.11 11.74 5.17
CA HIS A 34 -14.13 12.11 3.76
C HIS A 34 -14.76 11.05 2.85
N SER A 35 -14.61 9.77 3.18
CA SER A 35 -15.10 8.66 2.34
C SER A 35 -16.00 7.67 3.08
N GLY A 36 -16.39 7.94 4.32
CA GLY A 36 -17.17 7.04 5.18
C GLY A 36 -18.42 6.44 4.56
N PRO A 37 -19.26 7.21 3.81
CA PRO A 37 -20.46 6.68 3.14
C PRO A 37 -20.16 5.57 2.12
N ARG A 38 -18.94 5.53 1.58
CA ARG A 38 -18.49 4.54 0.59
C ARG A 38 -17.79 3.34 1.19
N ILE A 39 -17.62 3.30 2.51
CA ILE A 39 -16.96 2.20 3.21
C ILE A 39 -18.01 1.20 3.67
N ASN A 40 -17.79 -0.08 3.35
CA ASN A 40 -18.58 -1.18 3.87
C ASN A 40 -17.97 -1.70 5.18
N VAL A 41 -16.77 -2.26 5.14
CA VAL A 41 -16.05 -2.81 6.29
C VAL A 41 -14.64 -2.22 6.35
N ILE A 42 -14.16 -1.96 7.56
CA ILE A 42 -12.77 -1.59 7.84
C ILE A 42 -12.08 -2.78 8.49
N TRP A 43 -11.08 -3.31 7.82
CA TRP A 43 -10.23 -4.41 8.27
C TRP A 43 -8.94 -3.86 8.84
N LEU A 44 -8.72 -4.01 10.15
CA LEU A 44 -7.52 -3.59 10.84
C LEU A 44 -6.67 -4.83 11.13
N GLN A 45 -5.54 -4.96 10.47
CA GLN A 45 -4.55 -6.00 10.75
C GLN A 45 -3.43 -5.42 11.59
N PHE A 46 -3.33 -5.85 12.85
CA PHE A 46 -2.30 -5.40 13.76
C PHE A 46 -1.05 -6.28 13.65
N GLU A 47 0.09 -5.66 13.46
CA GLU A 47 1.35 -6.35 13.66
C GLU A 47 1.58 -6.61 15.15
N PRO A 48 2.15 -7.77 15.55
CA PRO A 48 2.23 -8.17 16.96
C PRO A 48 3.20 -7.31 17.79
N TYR A 49 3.96 -6.45 17.18
CA TYR A 49 4.92 -5.57 17.84
C TYR A 49 4.59 -4.10 17.60
N GLY A 50 4.67 -3.29 18.66
CA GLY A 50 4.59 -1.83 18.59
C GLY A 50 5.98 -1.17 18.57
N SER A 51 6.02 0.14 18.46
CA SER A 51 7.23 0.91 18.64
C SER A 51 7.46 1.19 20.14
N ARG A 52 8.72 1.07 20.59
CA ARG A 52 9.12 1.53 21.94
C ARG A 52 8.91 3.03 22.19
N HIS A 53 8.61 3.78 21.12
CA HIS A 53 8.36 5.22 21.18
C HIS A 53 6.88 5.56 21.28
N ASP A 54 5.98 4.57 21.22
CA ASP A 54 4.55 4.79 21.33
C ASP A 54 4.18 5.16 22.76
N SER A 55 3.53 6.31 22.93
CA SER A 55 3.06 6.80 24.22
C SER A 55 1.75 6.14 24.68
N ILE A 56 1.03 5.54 23.74
CA ILE A 56 -0.24 4.84 23.96
C ILE A 56 -0.34 3.64 23.00
N SER A 57 -1.28 2.74 23.28
CA SER A 57 -1.54 1.60 22.40
C SER A 57 -2.31 2.01 21.14
N THR A 58 -1.90 1.49 19.99
CA THR A 58 -2.68 1.63 18.73
C THR A 58 -4.03 0.91 18.77
N TYR A 59 -4.25 -0.01 19.71
CA TYR A 59 -5.55 -0.66 19.90
C TYR A 59 -6.68 0.30 20.33
N HIS A 60 -6.38 1.43 20.93
CA HIS A 60 -7.40 2.40 21.34
C HIS A 60 -8.21 2.93 20.16
N ILE A 61 -7.59 3.15 19.00
CA ILE A 61 -8.37 3.58 17.82
C ILE A 61 -9.32 2.47 17.33
N ALA A 62 -8.92 1.21 17.40
CA ALA A 62 -9.81 0.10 17.04
C ALA A 62 -11.03 0.01 17.98
N GLN A 63 -10.82 0.24 19.27
CA GLN A 63 -11.91 0.32 20.25
C GLN A 63 -12.86 1.47 19.94
N TYR A 64 -12.31 2.67 19.70
CA TYR A 64 -13.10 3.83 19.31
C TYR A 64 -13.89 3.62 18.03
N LEU A 65 -13.27 3.05 17.01
CA LEU A 65 -13.95 2.73 15.74
C LEU A 65 -15.07 1.72 15.93
N ARG A 66 -14.92 0.73 16.80
CA ARG A 66 -16.00 -0.21 17.13
C ARG A 66 -17.19 0.48 17.78
N GLU A 67 -16.95 1.49 18.61
CA GLU A 67 -18.02 2.31 19.17
C GLU A 67 -18.73 3.15 18.10
N LEU A 68 -17.98 3.67 17.09
CA LEU A 68 -18.53 4.49 16.01
C LEU A 68 -19.26 3.71 14.92
N VAL A 69 -18.70 2.59 14.47
CA VAL A 69 -19.18 1.87 13.28
C VAL A 69 -19.58 0.41 13.54
N GLY A 70 -19.50 -0.02 14.80
CA GLY A 70 -19.91 -1.36 15.26
C GLY A 70 -19.15 -2.48 14.57
N GLU A 71 -19.88 -3.50 14.15
CA GLU A 71 -19.37 -4.71 13.48
C GLU A 71 -18.70 -4.45 12.12
N ARG A 72 -18.80 -3.24 11.60
CA ARG A 72 -18.08 -2.83 10.38
C ARG A 72 -16.59 -2.62 10.62
N CYS A 73 -16.13 -2.60 11.87
CA CYS A 73 -14.71 -2.58 12.23
C CYS A 73 -14.26 -4.00 12.60
N LYS A 74 -13.57 -4.67 11.71
CA LYS A 74 -12.99 -6.01 11.92
C LYS A 74 -11.53 -5.87 12.31
N VAL A 75 -11.14 -6.54 13.38
CA VAL A 75 -9.77 -6.51 13.90
C VAL A 75 -9.18 -7.90 13.81
N PHE A 76 -7.99 -8.00 13.27
CA PHE A 76 -7.22 -9.21 13.18
C PHE A 76 -5.78 -8.97 13.63
N GLN A 77 -5.24 -9.87 14.43
CA GLN A 77 -3.84 -9.93 14.79
C GLN A 77 -3.33 -11.32 14.44
N PRO A 78 -2.35 -11.43 13.54
CA PRO A 78 -1.78 -12.72 13.17
C PRO A 78 -0.91 -13.29 14.30
N ASP A 79 -0.83 -14.62 14.39
CA ASP A 79 0.06 -15.33 15.32
C ASP A 79 1.53 -15.19 14.90
N HIS A 80 1.79 -15.02 13.60
CA HIS A 80 3.11 -14.85 13.02
C HIS A 80 3.27 -13.48 12.38
N TRP A 81 4.39 -12.83 12.67
CA TRP A 81 4.79 -11.62 11.98
C TRP A 81 5.90 -11.94 10.97
N LEU A 82 5.63 -11.64 9.72
CA LEU A 82 6.58 -11.94 8.64
C LEU A 82 7.66 -10.89 8.47
N ASP A 83 7.62 -9.79 9.25
CA ASP A 83 8.58 -8.70 9.14
C ASP A 83 8.77 -8.24 7.66
N LEU A 84 9.80 -7.45 7.40
CA LEU A 84 10.23 -7.07 6.05
C LEU A 84 11.05 -8.18 5.36
N LYS A 85 10.77 -9.43 5.67
CA LYS A 85 11.44 -10.60 5.10
C LYS A 85 10.66 -11.16 3.92
N ALA A 86 11.38 -11.75 2.97
CA ALA A 86 10.76 -12.48 1.90
C ALA A 86 9.85 -13.59 2.43
N ALA A 87 8.66 -13.68 1.84
CA ALA A 87 7.72 -14.73 2.19
C ALA A 87 8.24 -16.10 1.74
N ASP A 88 8.18 -17.09 2.62
CA ASP A 88 8.44 -18.48 2.30
C ASP A 88 7.23 -19.09 1.61
N THR A 89 7.32 -19.22 0.28
CA THR A 89 6.22 -19.73 -0.53
C THR A 89 5.81 -21.17 -0.22
N ALA A 90 6.70 -21.99 0.33
CA ALA A 90 6.39 -23.35 0.73
C ALA A 90 5.41 -23.42 1.90
N ARG A 91 5.29 -22.35 2.68
CA ARG A 91 4.41 -22.25 3.84
C ARG A 91 3.05 -21.59 3.53
N PHE A 92 2.75 -21.23 2.28
CA PHE A 92 1.48 -20.57 1.97
C PHE A 92 0.24 -21.45 2.15
N SER A 93 0.39 -22.77 2.22
CA SER A 93 -0.70 -23.68 2.61
C SER A 93 -1.07 -23.57 4.09
N ASP A 94 -0.16 -23.08 4.95
CA ASP A 94 -0.40 -22.84 6.36
C ASP A 94 -1.11 -21.47 6.54
N PRO A 95 -2.40 -21.46 6.95
CA PRO A 95 -3.13 -20.21 7.15
C PRO A 95 -2.51 -19.31 8.22
N ALA A 96 -1.95 -19.89 9.31
CA ALA A 96 -1.34 -19.13 10.39
C ALA A 96 -0.13 -18.31 9.86
N TYR A 97 0.69 -18.93 9.01
CA TYR A 97 1.79 -18.24 8.35
C TYR A 97 1.29 -17.21 7.32
N ARG A 98 0.41 -17.63 6.42
CA ARG A 98 -0.06 -16.81 5.29
C ARG A 98 -0.79 -15.55 5.74
N LEU A 99 -1.65 -15.66 6.75
CA LEU A 99 -2.39 -14.52 7.29
C LEU A 99 -1.50 -13.52 8.05
N GLY A 100 -0.24 -13.86 8.32
CA GLY A 100 0.78 -12.91 8.77
C GLY A 100 1.25 -11.92 7.70
N ILE A 101 0.97 -12.19 6.42
CA ILE A 101 1.26 -11.26 5.32
C ILE A 101 0.32 -10.04 5.44
N ARG A 102 0.86 -8.85 5.21
CA ARG A 102 0.10 -7.60 5.26
C ARG A 102 -1.11 -7.64 4.35
N TYR A 103 -2.25 -7.16 4.83
CA TYR A 103 -3.54 -7.11 4.13
C TYR A 103 -4.15 -8.47 3.78
N GLN A 104 -3.43 -9.60 4.00
CA GLN A 104 -3.87 -10.92 3.54
C GLN A 104 -5.20 -11.34 4.16
N TYR A 105 -5.39 -11.06 5.45
CA TYR A 105 -6.64 -11.38 6.12
C TYR A 105 -7.85 -10.70 5.43
N ALA A 106 -7.76 -9.41 5.19
CA ALA A 106 -8.79 -8.67 4.47
C ALA A 106 -8.94 -9.14 3.01
N PHE A 107 -7.81 -9.40 2.34
CA PHE A 107 -7.80 -9.90 0.97
C PHE A 107 -8.55 -11.24 0.82
N GLU A 108 -8.41 -12.15 1.77
CA GLU A 108 -9.11 -13.45 1.75
C GLU A 108 -10.57 -13.36 2.18
N HIS A 109 -10.90 -12.54 3.19
CA HIS A 109 -12.19 -12.57 3.88
C HIS A 109 -13.17 -11.44 3.49
N SER A 110 -12.73 -10.42 2.76
CA SER A 110 -13.63 -9.37 2.29
C SER A 110 -14.71 -9.94 1.36
N ALA A 111 -15.96 -9.62 1.65
CA ALA A 111 -17.11 -9.94 0.78
C ALA A 111 -17.34 -8.87 -0.30
N SER A 112 -16.70 -7.72 -0.19
CA SER A 112 -16.81 -6.65 -1.18
C SER A 112 -16.04 -7.00 -2.45
N ARG A 113 -16.58 -6.57 -3.59
CA ARG A 113 -15.88 -6.69 -4.87
C ARG A 113 -14.55 -5.92 -4.90
N LYS A 114 -14.48 -4.80 -4.19
CA LYS A 114 -13.32 -3.92 -4.18
C LYS A 114 -12.76 -3.76 -2.78
N LEU A 115 -11.43 -3.71 -2.69
CA LEU A 115 -10.67 -3.51 -1.46
C LEU A 115 -9.72 -2.33 -1.61
N PHE A 116 -9.86 -1.32 -0.75
CA PHE A 116 -8.93 -0.22 -0.67
C PHE A 116 -7.85 -0.53 0.38
N LEU A 117 -6.60 -0.65 -0.05
CA LEU A 117 -5.44 -0.78 0.84
C LEU A 117 -4.95 0.60 1.24
N MET A 118 -4.60 0.80 2.51
CA MET A 118 -4.06 2.06 3.00
C MET A 118 -3.06 1.82 4.14
N HIS A 119 -1.96 2.58 4.15
CA HIS A 119 -1.06 2.63 5.30
C HIS A 119 -1.69 3.40 6.47
N ASN A 120 -1.22 3.11 7.68
CA ASN A 120 -1.71 3.74 8.90
C ASN A 120 -1.13 5.14 9.19
N ASP A 121 -0.37 5.71 8.26
CA ASP A 121 0.23 7.05 8.33
C ASP A 121 -0.15 7.94 7.13
N VAL A 122 -1.33 7.73 6.58
CA VAL A 122 -1.88 8.48 5.44
C VAL A 122 -3.00 9.41 5.92
N LEU A 123 -2.82 10.71 5.75
CA LEU A 123 -3.89 11.69 5.99
C LEU A 123 -4.77 11.81 4.75
N VAL A 124 -6.08 11.58 4.92
CA VAL A 124 -7.07 11.75 3.86
C VAL A 124 -7.58 13.20 3.88
N LEU A 125 -7.51 13.86 2.72
CA LEU A 125 -7.84 15.28 2.56
C LEU A 125 -9.18 15.52 1.86
N LYS A 126 -9.62 14.56 1.02
CA LYS A 126 -10.86 14.62 0.24
C LYS A 126 -11.41 13.21 0.02
N ASP A 127 -12.63 13.10 -0.54
CA ASP A 127 -13.24 11.80 -0.89
C ASP A 127 -12.44 11.06 -1.96
N ILE A 128 -11.45 10.27 -1.49
CA ILE A 128 -10.59 9.46 -2.36
C ILE A 128 -11.36 8.31 -3.01
N LEU A 129 -12.25 7.65 -2.29
CA LEU A 129 -13.01 6.52 -2.81
C LEU A 129 -14.00 6.97 -3.88
N GLY A 130 -14.65 8.11 -3.67
CA GLY A 130 -15.53 8.70 -4.69
C GLY A 130 -14.80 9.11 -5.96
N ALA A 131 -13.52 9.51 -5.84
CA ALA A 131 -12.70 9.85 -6.99
C ALA A 131 -12.14 8.61 -7.73
N MET A 132 -11.81 7.54 -7.01
CA MET A 132 -11.19 6.35 -7.59
C MET A 132 -12.19 5.38 -8.22
N LEU A 133 -13.35 5.17 -7.59
CA LEU A 133 -14.33 4.19 -8.03
C LEU A 133 -14.74 4.34 -9.50
N PRO A 134 -15.12 5.54 -10.00
CA PRO A 134 -15.48 5.73 -11.39
C PRO A 134 -14.34 5.49 -12.39
N GLN A 135 -13.09 5.60 -11.91
CA GLN A 135 -11.91 5.48 -12.75
C GLN A 135 -11.33 4.07 -12.80
N MET A 136 -11.83 3.14 -12.00
CA MET A 136 -11.32 1.77 -11.95
C MET A 136 -11.42 1.06 -13.31
N GLY A 137 -12.57 1.14 -13.98
CA GLY A 137 -12.81 0.53 -15.28
C GLY A 137 -12.46 -0.96 -15.30
N HIS A 138 -11.67 -1.37 -16.29
CA HIS A 138 -11.22 -2.76 -16.43
C HIS A 138 -9.91 -3.06 -15.68
N ALA A 139 -9.31 -2.08 -14.99
CA ALA A 139 -8.08 -2.29 -14.25
C ALA A 139 -8.26 -3.28 -13.09
N PHE A 140 -7.22 -4.07 -12.81
CA PHE A 140 -7.22 -4.91 -11.62
C PHE A 140 -6.85 -4.12 -10.36
N ALA A 141 -6.14 -3.00 -10.53
CA ALA A 141 -5.79 -2.08 -9.46
C ALA A 141 -5.69 -0.65 -9.96
N LEU A 142 -5.98 0.31 -9.07
CA LEU A 142 -5.89 1.75 -9.32
C LEU A 142 -5.15 2.41 -8.16
N GLY A 143 -4.12 3.22 -8.45
CA GLY A 143 -3.33 3.93 -7.43
C GLY A 143 -2.11 4.61 -8.04
N ALA A 144 -1.23 5.16 -7.22
CA ALA A 144 0.01 5.73 -7.71
C ALA A 144 0.93 4.61 -8.24
N LEU A 145 1.13 4.60 -9.55
CA LEU A 145 1.93 3.60 -10.21
C LEU A 145 3.39 4.07 -10.31
N GLY A 146 4.30 3.16 -10.00
CA GLY A 146 5.72 3.32 -10.13
C GLY A 146 6.40 4.04 -8.96
N GLN A 147 7.68 3.69 -8.79
CA GLN A 147 8.66 4.43 -8.00
C GLN A 147 9.62 5.12 -8.97
N CYS A 148 9.09 6.01 -9.79
CA CYS A 148 9.80 6.59 -10.94
C CYS A 148 11.10 7.32 -10.57
N TRP A 149 11.22 7.80 -9.33
CA TRP A 149 12.46 8.38 -8.81
C TRP A 149 13.63 7.37 -8.67
N ASN A 150 13.34 6.06 -8.70
CA ASN A 150 14.32 4.99 -8.66
C ASN A 150 14.39 4.22 -9.99
N CYS A 151 13.53 4.54 -10.95
CA CYS A 151 13.36 3.78 -12.18
C CYS A 151 14.27 4.33 -13.30
N PRO A 152 15.21 3.56 -13.83
CA PRO A 152 16.06 4.04 -14.92
C PRO A 152 15.25 4.38 -16.19
N ALA A 153 14.12 3.73 -16.43
CA ALA A 153 13.26 4.04 -17.55
C ALA A 153 12.53 5.38 -17.46
N SER A 154 12.53 6.03 -16.30
CA SER A 154 11.96 7.38 -16.12
C SER A 154 12.96 8.52 -16.34
N HIS A 155 14.22 8.20 -16.63
CA HIS A 155 15.26 9.17 -16.90
C HIS A 155 15.46 9.38 -18.41
N GLU A 156 15.07 10.56 -18.92
CA GLU A 156 15.12 10.86 -20.35
C GLU A 156 16.51 10.61 -20.96
N ALA A 157 17.57 11.12 -20.33
CA ALA A 157 18.93 10.95 -20.85
C ALA A 157 19.37 9.48 -20.90
N LEU A 158 19.02 8.66 -19.90
CA LEU A 158 19.34 7.23 -19.91
C LEU A 158 18.56 6.48 -21.00
N MET A 159 17.28 6.78 -21.15
CA MET A 159 16.42 6.13 -22.14
C MET A 159 16.88 6.46 -23.57
N GLN A 160 17.21 7.72 -23.84
CA GLN A 160 17.74 8.13 -25.15
C GLN A 160 19.08 7.46 -25.45
N GLU A 161 20.03 7.46 -24.51
CA GLU A 161 21.35 6.88 -24.71
C GLU A 161 21.32 5.35 -24.83
N ALA A 162 20.57 4.68 -23.94
CA ALA A 162 20.53 3.21 -23.94
C ALA A 162 19.65 2.64 -25.04
N LEU A 163 18.52 3.28 -25.38
CA LEU A 163 17.45 2.69 -26.18
C LEU A 163 16.99 3.55 -27.36
N GLY A 164 17.39 4.82 -27.44
CA GLY A 164 16.86 5.76 -28.43
C GLY A 164 15.36 6.04 -28.27
N ARG A 165 14.85 5.96 -27.03
CA ARG A 165 13.43 6.13 -26.70
C ARG A 165 13.25 7.23 -25.67
N SER A 166 12.06 7.84 -25.62
CA SER A 166 11.67 8.77 -24.55
C SER A 166 11.45 8.04 -23.23
N ALA A 167 11.55 8.80 -22.13
CA ALA A 167 11.31 8.29 -20.78
C ALA A 167 9.89 7.71 -20.62
N CYS A 168 9.82 6.64 -19.87
CA CYS A 168 8.56 5.98 -19.50
C CYS A 168 8.02 6.56 -18.20
N GLY A 169 6.76 7.02 -18.21
CA GLY A 169 6.06 7.52 -17.04
C GLY A 169 4.96 6.59 -16.54
N PRO A 170 4.34 6.91 -15.38
CA PRO A 170 3.26 6.08 -14.82
C PRO A 170 2.05 5.90 -15.74
N ARG A 171 1.81 6.85 -16.64
CA ARG A 171 0.66 6.81 -17.57
C ARG A 171 0.97 6.06 -18.86
N SER A 172 2.24 5.98 -19.23
CA SER A 172 2.72 5.33 -20.44
C SER A 172 3.43 3.99 -20.20
N TYR A 173 3.33 3.45 -18.98
CA TYR A 173 4.07 2.23 -18.64
C TYR A 173 3.66 1.03 -19.50
N LEU A 174 2.43 0.97 -20.00
CA LEU A 174 1.96 -0.10 -20.88
C LEU A 174 2.54 0.00 -22.31
N ASP A 175 2.96 1.21 -22.71
CA ASP A 175 3.53 1.46 -24.05
C ASP A 175 5.03 1.08 -24.10
N PHE A 176 5.66 0.95 -22.92
CA PHE A 176 7.05 0.54 -22.81
C PHE A 176 7.17 -0.97 -22.62
N GLN A 177 7.44 -1.68 -23.70
CA GLN A 177 7.64 -3.14 -23.71
C GLN A 177 9.07 -3.46 -24.18
N PRO A 178 10.06 -3.38 -23.30
CA PRO A 178 11.45 -3.65 -23.64
C PRO A 178 11.73 -5.15 -23.71
N SER A 179 12.72 -5.51 -24.51
CA SER A 179 13.35 -6.82 -24.48
C SER A 179 14.29 -6.95 -23.24
N CYS A 180 14.64 -8.19 -22.88
CA CYS A 180 15.65 -8.46 -21.86
C CYS A 180 16.99 -7.76 -22.15
N ALA A 181 17.43 -7.76 -23.43
CA ALA A 181 18.67 -7.12 -23.84
C ALA A 181 18.63 -5.59 -23.66
N GLU A 182 17.52 -4.96 -24.01
CA GLU A 182 17.31 -3.52 -23.80
C GLU A 182 17.36 -3.16 -22.32
N LEU A 183 16.70 -3.93 -21.44
CA LEU A 183 16.76 -3.69 -20.00
C LEU A 183 18.16 -3.86 -19.44
N ARG A 184 18.90 -4.88 -19.84
CA ARG A 184 20.29 -5.07 -19.42
C ARG A 184 21.16 -3.87 -19.78
N ARG A 185 21.02 -3.33 -21.01
CA ARG A 185 21.74 -2.11 -21.44
C ARG A 185 21.35 -0.90 -20.58
N LEU A 186 20.05 -0.69 -20.37
CA LEU A 186 19.52 0.42 -19.59
C LEU A 186 20.03 0.39 -18.14
N TYR A 187 19.96 -0.76 -17.48
CA TYR A 187 20.43 -0.90 -16.10
C TYR A 187 21.96 -0.85 -15.98
N ALA A 188 22.71 -1.39 -16.96
CA ALA A 188 24.15 -1.26 -17.00
C ALA A 188 24.60 0.20 -17.12
N LEU A 189 23.97 0.97 -18.01
CA LEU A 189 24.22 2.38 -18.17
C LEU A 189 23.86 3.18 -16.91
N ALA A 190 22.71 2.90 -16.32
CA ALA A 190 22.29 3.58 -15.10
C ALA A 190 23.25 3.33 -13.93
N ARG A 191 23.77 2.10 -13.78
CA ARG A 191 24.84 1.77 -12.81
C ARG A 191 26.12 2.56 -13.10
N ALA A 192 26.58 2.55 -14.34
CA ALA A 192 27.79 3.27 -14.73
C ALA A 192 27.71 4.78 -14.46
N ARG A 193 26.49 5.34 -14.53
CA ARG A 193 26.22 6.77 -14.24
C ARG A 193 25.88 7.06 -12.80
N GLY A 194 25.82 6.06 -11.91
CA GLY A 194 25.48 6.24 -10.50
C GLY A 194 24.05 6.75 -10.26
N VAL A 195 23.13 6.51 -11.18
CA VAL A 195 21.74 7.02 -11.13
C VAL A 195 20.85 6.16 -10.20
N PHE A 196 21.33 5.02 -9.74
CA PHE A 196 20.57 4.16 -8.85
C PHE A 196 20.59 4.62 -7.39
N VAL A 197 19.42 4.73 -6.82
CA VAL A 197 19.22 4.90 -5.38
C VAL A 197 19.18 3.54 -4.65
N ARG A 198 18.81 2.46 -5.34
CA ARG A 198 18.82 1.08 -4.83
C ARG A 198 20.02 0.33 -5.38
N PRO A 199 20.81 -0.34 -4.53
CA PRO A 199 21.88 -1.21 -4.98
C PRO A 199 21.23 -2.47 -5.60
N TYR A 200 21.11 -2.50 -6.92
CA TYR A 200 20.84 -3.72 -7.65
C TYR A 200 22.18 -4.41 -7.90
N ASP A 201 22.53 -5.33 -7.02
CA ASP A 201 23.73 -6.12 -7.13
C ASP A 201 23.63 -7.14 -8.28
N GLN A 202 24.75 -7.77 -8.61
CA GLN A 202 24.84 -8.85 -9.59
C GLN A 202 23.82 -9.96 -9.23
N GLY A 203 23.04 -10.38 -10.19
CA GLY A 203 21.98 -11.39 -10.03
C GLY A 203 20.55 -10.83 -10.06
N PHE A 204 20.38 -9.50 -9.95
CA PHE A 204 19.08 -8.87 -10.17
C PHE A 204 18.60 -9.04 -11.61
N GLU A 205 19.52 -9.04 -12.56
CA GLU A 205 19.21 -9.17 -13.98
C GLU A 205 18.47 -10.49 -14.33
N GLY A 206 18.62 -11.54 -13.53
CA GLY A 206 17.86 -12.79 -13.70
C GLY A 206 16.34 -12.63 -13.59
N ILE A 207 15.86 -11.54 -13.01
CA ILE A 207 14.41 -11.23 -12.99
C ILE A 207 13.91 -10.89 -14.40
N PHE A 208 14.76 -10.27 -15.24
CA PHE A 208 14.39 -9.88 -16.60
C PHE A 208 14.31 -11.08 -17.54
N ASP A 209 15.06 -12.15 -17.29
CA ASP A 209 15.06 -13.35 -18.14
C ASP A 209 13.72 -14.08 -18.09
N ARG A 210 13.06 -14.04 -16.93
CA ARG A 210 11.74 -14.65 -16.75
C ARG A 210 10.61 -13.75 -17.22
N GLN A 211 10.73 -12.46 -16.96
CA GLN A 211 9.70 -11.48 -17.30
C GLN A 211 10.34 -10.09 -17.37
N PRO A 212 10.68 -9.58 -18.58
CA PRO A 212 11.35 -8.30 -18.73
C PRO A 212 10.50 -7.13 -18.21
N TRP A 213 9.19 -7.21 -18.35
CA TRP A 213 8.28 -6.12 -18.00
C TRP A 213 7.08 -6.62 -17.15
N PRO A 214 6.48 -5.84 -16.24
CA PRO A 214 6.94 -4.52 -15.76
C PRO A 214 8.24 -4.57 -14.97
N LEU A 215 8.94 -3.42 -14.90
CA LEU A 215 10.11 -3.28 -14.03
C LEU A 215 9.71 -3.39 -12.55
N PRO A 216 10.64 -3.77 -11.64
CA PRO A 216 10.36 -3.83 -10.21
C PRO A 216 9.87 -2.52 -9.60
N GLU A 217 10.22 -1.40 -10.21
CA GLU A 217 9.76 -0.07 -9.81
C GLU A 217 8.36 0.28 -10.35
N CYS A 218 7.91 -0.42 -11.39
CA CYS A 218 6.60 -0.20 -12.02
C CYS A 218 5.52 -1.04 -11.34
N ARG A 219 5.16 -0.70 -10.11
CA ARG A 219 4.07 -1.33 -9.36
C ARG A 219 3.08 -0.30 -8.85
N ILE A 220 1.89 -0.74 -8.52
CA ILE A 220 0.98 0.06 -7.72
C ILE A 220 1.56 0.17 -6.30
N ASN A 221 1.63 1.39 -5.78
CA ASN A 221 2.09 1.62 -4.41
C ASN A 221 0.97 1.25 -3.42
N GLU A 222 1.23 0.27 -2.58
CA GLU A 222 0.27 -0.30 -1.63
C GLU A 222 -0.09 0.63 -0.46
N TRP A 223 0.65 1.74 -0.30
CA TRP A 223 0.31 2.69 0.76
C TRP A 223 -1.05 3.38 0.58
N ALA A 224 -1.58 3.42 -0.66
CA ALA A 224 -2.96 3.74 -0.98
C ALA A 224 -3.30 3.24 -2.38
N CYS A 225 -4.11 2.19 -2.49
CA CYS A 225 -4.58 1.68 -3.77
C CYS A 225 -5.92 0.94 -3.66
N LEU A 226 -6.69 0.96 -4.73
CA LEU A 226 -7.96 0.25 -4.87
C LEU A 226 -7.75 -1.00 -5.72
N LEU A 227 -8.14 -2.16 -5.20
CA LEU A 227 -8.05 -3.46 -5.86
C LEU A 227 -9.44 -3.93 -6.30
N ASP A 228 -9.54 -4.57 -7.46
CA ASP A 228 -10.69 -5.39 -7.87
C ASP A 228 -10.44 -6.84 -7.44
N LEU A 229 -11.12 -7.28 -6.40
CA LEU A 229 -10.94 -8.61 -5.82
C LEU A 229 -11.45 -9.73 -6.72
N GLU A 230 -12.46 -9.47 -7.56
CA GLU A 230 -12.94 -10.48 -8.53
C GLU A 230 -11.87 -10.79 -9.57
N LYS A 231 -11.05 -9.79 -9.95
CA LYS A 231 -9.97 -9.97 -10.91
C LYS A 231 -8.67 -10.49 -10.30
N THR A 232 -8.37 -10.10 -9.05
CA THR A 232 -7.08 -10.41 -8.45
C THR A 232 -7.07 -11.68 -7.62
N ARG A 233 -8.12 -11.89 -6.82
CA ARG A 233 -8.20 -13.01 -5.88
C ARG A 233 -8.07 -14.39 -6.52
N PRO A 234 -8.71 -14.72 -7.66
CA PRO A 234 -8.59 -16.05 -8.27
C PRO A 234 -7.18 -16.42 -8.67
N HIS A 235 -6.32 -15.43 -8.88
CA HIS A 235 -4.94 -15.64 -9.33
C HIS A 235 -3.92 -15.62 -8.19
N CYS A 236 -4.30 -15.10 -7.03
CA CYS A 236 -3.39 -14.90 -5.92
C CYS A 236 -3.54 -15.97 -4.83
N VAL A 237 -2.46 -16.24 -4.11
CA VAL A 237 -2.47 -17.13 -2.94
C VAL A 237 -3.57 -16.70 -1.96
N PRO A 238 -4.39 -17.63 -1.42
CA PRO A 238 -4.30 -19.09 -1.56
C PRO A 238 -5.04 -19.68 -2.76
N PHE A 239 -5.71 -18.88 -3.57
CA PHE A 239 -6.59 -19.33 -4.65
C PHE A 239 -5.84 -19.55 -5.98
N GLY A 240 -4.67 -19.00 -6.15
CA GLY A 240 -3.82 -19.09 -7.33
C GLY A 240 -2.34 -18.95 -6.99
N PRO A 241 -1.44 -19.01 -8.00
CA PRO A 241 0.01 -19.08 -7.78
C PRO A 241 0.68 -17.72 -7.57
N VAL A 242 0.01 -16.60 -7.87
CA VAL A 242 0.60 -15.26 -7.75
C VAL A 242 0.74 -14.88 -6.29
N LEU A 243 1.87 -14.27 -5.92
CA LEU A 243 2.08 -13.76 -4.57
C LEU A 243 1.01 -12.73 -4.18
N PRO A 244 0.64 -12.65 -2.91
CA PRO A 244 -0.35 -11.66 -2.48
C PRO A 244 0.21 -10.23 -2.46
N PRO A 245 -0.67 -9.20 -2.47
CA PRO A 245 -0.26 -7.79 -2.58
C PRO A 245 0.65 -7.30 -1.45
N GLY A 246 0.58 -7.94 -0.27
CA GLY A 246 1.40 -7.57 0.90
C GLY A 246 2.73 -8.32 1.03
N ALA A 247 3.07 -9.21 0.08
CA ALA A 247 4.26 -10.04 0.20
C ALA A 247 5.53 -9.38 -0.33
N TYR A 248 6.66 -9.66 0.34
CA TYR A 248 8.02 -9.43 -0.17
C TYR A 248 8.52 -10.69 -0.88
N ARG A 249 9.40 -10.53 -1.84
CA ARG A 249 10.05 -11.62 -2.57
C ARG A 249 11.56 -11.49 -2.58
N GLN A 250 12.26 -12.57 -2.21
CA GLN A 250 13.71 -12.65 -2.44
C GLN A 250 14.01 -12.87 -3.92
N CYS A 251 14.89 -12.06 -4.47
CA CYS A 251 15.38 -12.16 -5.84
C CYS A 251 16.91 -12.05 -5.84
N GLY A 252 17.58 -13.18 -5.88
CA GLY A 252 19.03 -13.20 -5.69
C GLY A 252 19.42 -12.59 -4.32
N PRO A 253 20.37 -11.66 -4.29
CA PRO A 253 20.82 -11.03 -3.05
C PRO A 253 19.88 -9.94 -2.53
N ILE A 254 18.87 -9.54 -3.28
CA ILE A 254 17.95 -8.45 -2.90
C ILE A 254 16.55 -8.96 -2.56
N CYS A 255 15.88 -8.25 -1.66
CA CYS A 255 14.48 -8.46 -1.39
C CYS A 255 13.66 -7.40 -2.15
N LEU A 256 12.79 -7.85 -3.05
CA LEU A 256 11.87 -6.99 -3.77
C LEU A 256 10.80 -6.48 -2.81
N ASP A 257 10.47 -5.21 -2.95
CA ASP A 257 9.51 -4.51 -2.10
C ASP A 257 8.08 -5.10 -2.20
N ILE A 258 7.24 -4.78 -1.23
CA ILE A 258 5.85 -5.23 -1.16
C ILE A 258 5.14 -4.99 -2.49
N GLY A 259 4.37 -5.99 -2.93
CA GLY A 259 3.50 -5.88 -4.09
C GLY A 259 4.21 -5.91 -5.44
N VAL A 260 5.54 -5.96 -5.51
CA VAL A 260 6.28 -6.02 -6.79
C VAL A 260 5.94 -7.30 -7.54
N GLU A 261 6.14 -8.45 -6.93
CA GLU A 261 5.87 -9.75 -7.60
C GLU A 261 4.37 -10.01 -7.80
N TRP A 262 3.52 -9.53 -6.91
CA TRP A 262 2.08 -9.52 -7.13
C TRP A 262 1.71 -8.76 -8.40
N PHE A 263 2.21 -7.55 -8.55
CA PHE A 263 1.94 -6.69 -9.71
C PHE A 263 2.46 -7.32 -11.00
N ARG A 264 3.71 -7.82 -10.97
CA ARG A 264 4.35 -8.48 -12.10
C ARG A 264 3.61 -9.76 -12.50
N GLY A 265 3.22 -10.58 -11.52
CA GLY A 265 2.50 -11.82 -11.74
C GLY A 265 1.14 -11.61 -12.38
N LEU A 266 0.36 -10.64 -11.93
CA LEU A 266 -0.93 -10.31 -12.55
C LEU A 266 -0.77 -9.71 -13.95
N HIS A 267 0.27 -8.90 -14.14
CA HIS A 267 0.58 -8.35 -15.47
C HIS A 267 0.96 -9.44 -16.48
N ALA A 268 1.69 -10.47 -16.05
CA ALA A 268 2.03 -11.63 -16.87
C ALA A 268 0.79 -12.45 -17.32
N LEU A 269 -0.32 -12.32 -16.60
CA LEU A 269 -1.62 -12.89 -16.95
C LEU A 269 -2.47 -11.99 -17.85
N GLY A 270 -1.90 -10.89 -18.35
CA GLY A 270 -2.60 -9.93 -19.21
C GLY A 270 -3.51 -8.94 -18.45
N LEU A 271 -3.46 -8.94 -17.12
CA LEU A 271 -4.20 -7.97 -16.33
C LEU A 271 -3.40 -6.66 -16.21
N HIS A 272 -4.08 -5.52 -16.27
CA HIS A 272 -3.44 -4.21 -16.24
C HIS A 272 -3.97 -3.35 -15.11
N ALA A 273 -3.07 -2.56 -14.51
CA ALA A 273 -3.41 -1.53 -13.54
C ALA A 273 -3.50 -0.15 -14.20
N ARG A 274 -4.09 0.81 -13.50
CA ARG A 274 -4.14 2.21 -13.94
C ARG A 274 -3.50 3.13 -12.91
N HIS A 275 -2.81 4.14 -13.42
CA HIS A 275 -2.29 5.22 -12.57
C HIS A 275 -3.42 6.14 -12.12
N PHE A 276 -3.38 6.50 -10.83
CA PHE A 276 -4.22 7.52 -10.22
C PHE A 276 -3.35 8.49 -9.41
N GLU A 277 -3.54 9.78 -9.62
CA GLU A 277 -2.80 10.81 -8.89
C GLU A 277 -3.38 10.97 -7.48
N LEU A 278 -2.62 10.53 -6.49
CA LEU A 278 -3.07 10.52 -5.08
C LEU A 278 -2.88 11.86 -4.36
N LYS A 279 -1.91 12.68 -4.77
CA LYS A 279 -1.53 13.92 -4.06
C LYS A 279 -2.68 14.89 -3.77
N PRO A 280 -3.70 15.07 -4.65
CA PRO A 280 -4.82 15.96 -4.34
C PRO A 280 -5.74 15.46 -3.23
N TYR A 281 -5.68 14.17 -2.90
CA TYR A 281 -6.58 13.48 -1.98
C TYR A 281 -5.93 12.99 -0.71
N LEU A 282 -4.65 12.69 -0.78
CA LEU A 282 -3.91 12.02 0.30
C LEU A 282 -2.56 12.69 0.54
N LYS A 283 -2.13 12.68 1.80
CA LYS A 283 -0.78 13.04 2.21
C LYS A 283 -0.16 11.90 3.00
N HIS A 284 0.92 11.31 2.49
CA HIS A 284 1.70 10.31 3.20
C HIS A 284 2.72 11.00 4.10
N TRP A 285 2.69 10.72 5.41
CA TRP A 285 3.44 11.50 6.41
C TRP A 285 4.90 11.14 6.48
N VAL A 286 5.19 9.85 6.48
CA VAL A 286 6.54 9.34 6.59
C VAL A 286 6.91 8.78 5.24
N GLY A 287 7.64 9.56 4.45
CA GLY A 287 8.21 9.08 3.18
C GLY A 287 9.05 7.83 3.41
N THR A 288 9.17 7.03 2.36
CA THR A 288 10.03 5.84 2.30
C THR A 288 11.45 6.18 2.73
N GLY A 289 11.95 5.59 3.82
CA GLY A 289 13.31 5.77 4.29
C GLY A 289 13.46 5.41 5.75
N LYS A 290 14.70 5.32 6.23
CA LYS A 290 15.00 5.07 7.65
C LYS A 290 14.41 6.20 8.50
N VAL A 291 13.33 5.90 9.21
CA VAL A 291 12.71 6.85 10.13
C VAL A 291 13.56 6.93 11.38
N THR A 292 14.19 8.07 11.61
CA THR A 292 14.89 8.31 12.88
C THR A 292 13.88 8.48 14.01
N PRO A 293 14.23 8.13 15.26
CA PRO A 293 13.34 8.35 16.42
C PRO A 293 12.79 9.77 16.50
N ARG A 294 13.63 10.78 16.20
CA ARG A 294 13.21 12.18 16.19
C ARG A 294 12.11 12.46 15.15
N ARG A 295 12.26 11.94 13.93
CA ARG A 295 11.22 12.09 12.87
C ARG A 295 9.94 11.38 13.23
N TYR A 296 10.05 10.21 13.83
CA TYR A 296 8.91 9.45 14.33
C TYR A 296 8.10 10.27 15.36
N LEU A 297 8.77 10.74 16.42
CA LEU A 297 8.13 11.51 17.48
C LEU A 297 7.51 12.81 16.95
N LEU A 298 8.20 13.53 16.06
CA LEU A 298 7.68 14.74 15.44
C LEU A 298 6.42 14.45 14.59
N ALA A 299 6.38 13.34 13.88
CA ALA A 299 5.21 12.95 13.10
C ALA A 299 4.01 12.61 14.01
N GLU A 300 4.24 11.90 15.13
CA GLU A 300 3.21 11.62 16.14
C GLU A 300 2.70 12.91 16.80
N GLU A 301 3.58 13.83 17.16
CA GLU A 301 3.22 15.14 17.73
C GLU A 301 2.38 15.98 16.75
N ASN A 302 2.77 16.03 15.47
CA ASN A 302 2.02 16.70 14.43
C ASN A 302 0.63 16.05 14.24
N ALA A 303 0.55 14.72 14.26
CA ALA A 303 -0.72 14.02 14.18
C ALA A 303 -1.61 14.32 15.38
N LEU A 304 -1.05 14.33 16.61
CA LEU A 304 -1.77 14.74 17.82
C LEU A 304 -2.29 16.17 17.72
N GLY A 305 -1.50 17.11 17.21
CA GLY A 305 -1.92 18.49 16.99
C GLY A 305 -3.10 18.62 16.02
N LEU A 306 -3.15 17.78 14.97
CA LEU A 306 -4.29 17.71 14.05
C LEU A 306 -5.50 17.03 14.67
N LEU A 307 -5.30 15.99 15.49
CA LEU A 307 -6.38 15.36 16.24
C LEU A 307 -7.04 16.35 17.22
N ARG A 308 -6.27 17.16 17.95
CA ARG A 308 -6.79 18.22 18.81
C ARG A 308 -7.69 19.20 18.06
N ARG A 309 -7.28 19.58 16.86
CA ARG A 309 -8.00 20.56 16.04
C ARG A 309 -9.25 20.00 15.38
N HIS A 310 -9.21 18.76 14.91
CA HIS A 310 -10.24 18.22 14.02
C HIS A 310 -11.06 17.08 14.61
N TYR A 311 -10.58 16.42 15.66
CA TYR A 311 -11.19 15.24 16.30
C TYR A 311 -11.10 15.28 17.82
N PRO A 312 -11.56 16.39 18.48
CA PRO A 312 -11.46 16.54 19.94
C PRO A 312 -12.23 15.45 20.69
N ASP A 313 -13.35 14.96 20.15
CA ASP A 313 -14.15 13.91 20.77
C ASP A 313 -13.36 12.59 20.91
N TYR A 314 -12.54 12.24 19.92
CA TYR A 314 -11.64 11.11 20.05
C TYR A 314 -10.63 11.29 21.18
N LEU A 315 -10.03 12.45 21.30
CA LEU A 315 -9.04 12.71 22.36
C LEU A 315 -9.67 12.77 23.76
N LYS A 316 -10.90 13.26 23.87
CA LYS A 316 -11.67 13.19 25.11
C LYS A 316 -11.92 11.72 25.51
N TRP A 317 -12.43 10.92 24.59
CA TRP A 317 -12.62 9.49 24.78
C TRP A 317 -11.32 8.79 25.18
N LEU A 318 -10.21 9.11 24.47
CA LEU A 318 -8.90 8.53 24.73
C LEU A 318 -8.38 8.90 26.14
N ALA A 319 -8.60 10.14 26.57
CA ALA A 319 -8.24 10.61 27.92
C ALA A 319 -9.00 9.82 29.01
N GLU A 320 -10.29 9.60 28.79
CA GLU A 320 -11.13 8.79 29.69
C GLU A 320 -10.64 7.34 29.78
N LYS A 321 -10.26 6.73 28.65
CA LYS A 321 -9.77 5.34 28.61
C LYS A 321 -8.36 5.15 29.18
N THR A 322 -7.50 6.16 29.06
CA THR A 322 -6.07 6.03 29.43
C THR A 322 -5.69 6.74 30.73
N GLY A 323 -6.56 7.62 31.25
CA GLY A 323 -6.22 8.50 32.36
C GLY A 323 -5.16 9.56 32.02
N LYS A 324 -4.83 9.76 30.74
CA LYS A 324 -3.81 10.71 30.27
C LYS A 324 -4.49 11.96 29.68
N ALA A 325 -3.91 13.13 29.93
CA ALA A 325 -4.33 14.36 29.26
C ALA A 325 -3.69 14.49 27.89
N PHE A 326 -4.48 14.87 26.89
CA PHE A 326 -4.03 15.11 25.50
C PHE A 326 -4.34 16.56 25.06
N GLY A 327 -4.52 17.44 26.06
CA GLY A 327 -4.85 18.85 25.87
C GLY A 327 -3.74 19.70 25.25
#